data_a788c58a54f35648861bf8d64a920cc4
#
_entry.id   a788c58a54f35648861bf8d64a920cc4
#
_cell.length_a   1.000
_cell.length_b   1.000
_cell.length_c   1.000
_cell.angle_alpha   90.00
_cell.angle_beta   90.00
_cell.angle_gamma   90.00
#
_symmetry.space_group_name_H-M   'P 1'
#
loop_
_entity.id
_entity.type
_entity.pdbx_description
1 polymer ?
#
loop_
_entity_poly.entity_id
_entity_poly.type
_entity_poly.pdbx_seq_one_letter_code
_entity_poly.pdbx_strand_id
1 'polypeptide(L)'
;GIKHGTVTIMLHGIGYEVTTYRIDGEYEDCRHPREVIFTSNLIEDLKRRDFTINAMAYNDEQGLVDPFDGTGDLQKRVIRCVGNPIERFTEDALRMMRAVRFSAQLGYEIEAETADAIRVLAPNLKNISAERIQTELVKLVISPHPDDLRIAYETGITKVILPEFDICMTTNQNHPHHCY
;
A
#
# COMPACT_ATOMS: atom_id res chain seq x y z
N GLY A 1 -16.14 -4.69 -9.59
CA GLY A 1 -17.07 -5.34 -10.48
C GLY A 1 -16.95 -4.90 -11.92
N ILE A 2 -17.91 -5.26 -12.75
CA ILE A 2 -17.94 -5.05 -14.22
C ILE A 2 -17.65 -3.59 -14.63
N LYS A 3 -18.13 -2.61 -13.87
CA LYS A 3 -17.87 -1.17 -14.14
C LYS A 3 -16.38 -0.78 -14.07
N HIS A 4 -15.57 -1.57 -13.38
CA HIS A 4 -14.12 -1.34 -13.27
C HIS A 4 -13.29 -2.35 -14.06
N GLY A 5 -13.95 -3.08 -14.99
CA GLY A 5 -13.30 -4.05 -15.87
C GLY A 5 -12.78 -5.31 -15.16
N THR A 6 -13.25 -5.63 -13.94
CA THR A 6 -12.82 -6.83 -13.20
C THR A 6 -13.97 -7.81 -13.06
N VAL A 7 -13.72 -9.09 -13.41
CA VAL A 7 -14.61 -10.22 -13.18
C VAL A 7 -13.88 -11.33 -12.44
N THR A 8 -14.58 -12.07 -11.61
CA THR A 8 -14.02 -13.25 -10.93
C THR A 8 -14.56 -14.50 -11.61
N ILE A 9 -13.67 -15.35 -12.10
CA ILE A 9 -14.00 -16.65 -12.67
C ILE A 9 -13.74 -17.71 -11.60
N MET A 10 -14.77 -18.49 -11.27
CA MET A 10 -14.63 -19.61 -10.34
C MET A 10 -14.24 -20.87 -11.09
N LEU A 11 -13.06 -21.43 -10.77
CA LEU A 11 -12.58 -22.69 -11.36
C LEU A 11 -12.16 -23.64 -10.23
N HIS A 12 -12.78 -24.81 -10.15
CA HIS A 12 -12.52 -25.81 -9.09
C HIS A 12 -12.59 -25.26 -7.65
N GLY A 13 -13.50 -24.31 -7.40
CA GLY A 13 -13.66 -23.66 -6.09
C GLY A 13 -12.65 -22.53 -5.80
N ILE A 14 -11.75 -22.23 -6.73
CA ILE A 14 -10.77 -21.14 -6.64
C ILE A 14 -11.25 -19.96 -7.49
N GLY A 15 -11.25 -18.76 -6.93
CA GLY A 15 -11.59 -17.51 -7.63
C GLY A 15 -10.37 -16.93 -8.34
N TYR A 16 -10.47 -16.72 -9.65
CA TYR A 16 -9.47 -16.05 -10.47
C TYR A 16 -10.00 -14.69 -10.89
N GLU A 17 -9.31 -13.63 -10.54
CA GLU A 17 -9.67 -12.28 -10.99
C GLU A 17 -9.09 -12.03 -12.36
N VAL A 18 -9.98 -11.68 -13.31
CA VAL A 18 -9.62 -11.26 -14.66
C VAL A 18 -9.96 -9.78 -14.79
N THR A 19 -8.96 -8.97 -15.11
CA THR A 19 -9.13 -7.51 -15.20
C THR A 19 -8.63 -6.99 -16.54
N THR A 20 -9.30 -5.98 -17.07
CA THR A 20 -8.85 -5.23 -18.25
C THR A 20 -7.80 -4.21 -17.80
N TYR A 21 -6.72 -4.04 -18.57
CA TYR A 21 -5.75 -2.98 -18.34
C TYR A 21 -6.43 -1.63 -18.42
N ARG A 22 -6.01 -0.71 -17.54
CA ARG A 22 -6.61 0.62 -17.46
C ARG A 22 -5.60 1.69 -17.11
N ILE A 23 -5.93 2.90 -17.49
CA ILE A 23 -5.30 4.14 -17.04
C ILE A 23 -6.32 4.81 -16.10
N ASP A 24 -5.90 5.15 -14.91
CA ASP A 24 -6.72 5.93 -13.99
C ASP A 24 -6.57 7.41 -14.33
N GLY A 25 -7.68 8.15 -14.49
CA GLY A 25 -7.70 9.59 -14.68
C GLY A 25 -7.39 10.36 -13.39
N GLU A 26 -7.65 11.66 -13.36
CA GLU A 26 -7.47 12.48 -12.16
C GLU A 26 -8.33 11.95 -11.00
N TYR A 27 -7.77 11.97 -9.80
CA TYR A 27 -8.45 11.53 -8.58
C TYR A 27 -9.15 12.71 -7.90
N GLU A 28 -10.44 12.58 -7.58
CA GLU A 28 -11.22 13.66 -6.95
C GLU A 28 -11.20 13.64 -5.42
N ASP A 29 -11.09 12.45 -4.81
CA ASP A 29 -11.31 12.25 -3.36
C ASP A 29 -10.23 11.41 -2.67
N CYS A 30 -9.00 11.42 -3.20
CA CYS A 30 -7.88 10.56 -2.75
C CYS A 30 -8.19 9.06 -2.82
N ARG A 31 -9.14 8.65 -3.71
CA ARG A 31 -9.56 7.24 -3.83
C ARG A 31 -10.02 6.85 -5.24
N HIS A 32 -10.93 7.65 -5.81
CA HIS A 32 -11.61 7.27 -7.05
C HIS A 32 -11.06 8.11 -8.20
N PRO A 33 -10.54 7.47 -9.25
CA PRO A 33 -10.27 8.19 -10.48
C PRO A 33 -11.62 8.69 -11.06
N ARG A 34 -11.65 9.92 -11.51
CA ARG A 34 -12.81 10.56 -12.14
C ARG A 34 -13.29 9.78 -13.36
N GLU A 35 -12.33 9.24 -14.09
CA GLU A 35 -12.55 8.40 -15.26
C GLU A 35 -11.60 7.22 -15.25
N VAL A 36 -12.07 6.08 -15.74
CA VAL A 36 -11.28 4.88 -15.99
C VAL A 36 -11.25 4.67 -17.48
N ILE A 37 -10.07 4.74 -18.08
CA ILE A 37 -9.87 4.53 -19.52
C ILE A 37 -9.25 3.14 -19.69
N PHE A 38 -9.94 2.25 -20.38
CA PHE A 38 -9.37 0.93 -20.70
C PHE A 38 -8.30 1.07 -21.79
N THR A 39 -7.22 0.33 -21.62
CA THR A 39 -6.08 0.34 -22.55
C THR A 39 -5.61 -1.07 -22.85
N SER A 40 -4.93 -1.25 -23.97
CA SER A 40 -4.19 -2.46 -24.29
C SER A 40 -2.72 -2.40 -23.84
N ASN A 41 -2.29 -1.25 -23.27
CA ASN A 41 -0.91 -1.05 -22.85
C ASN A 41 -0.71 -1.55 -21.41
N LEU A 42 -0.02 -2.67 -21.26
CA LEU A 42 0.33 -3.25 -19.96
C LEU A 42 1.17 -2.29 -19.09
N ILE A 43 2.12 -1.55 -19.69
CA ILE A 43 3.01 -0.66 -18.94
C ILE A 43 2.22 0.45 -18.24
N GLU A 44 1.21 1.01 -18.91
CA GLU A 44 0.34 2.03 -18.30
C GLU A 44 -0.49 1.44 -17.14
N ASP A 45 -0.95 0.19 -17.23
CA ASP A 45 -1.62 -0.47 -16.11
C ASP A 45 -0.67 -0.73 -14.94
N LEU A 46 0.56 -1.14 -15.20
CA LEU A 46 1.57 -1.35 -14.16
C LEU A 46 1.98 -0.04 -13.49
N LYS A 47 2.08 1.06 -14.25
CA LYS A 47 2.49 2.38 -13.77
C LYS A 47 1.54 2.97 -12.71
N ARG A 48 0.23 2.68 -12.77
CA ARG A 48 -0.75 3.17 -11.79
C ARG A 48 -0.75 2.40 -10.46
N ARG A 49 0.01 1.30 -10.35
CA ARG A 49 0.06 0.46 -9.15
C ARG A 49 0.80 1.14 -8.01
N ASP A 50 0.65 0.60 -6.81
CA ASP A 50 1.22 1.18 -5.59
C ASP A 50 2.75 1.00 -5.50
N PHE A 51 3.23 -0.24 -5.52
CA PHE A 51 4.64 -0.57 -5.29
C PHE A 51 5.25 -1.38 -6.43
N THR A 52 6.56 -1.21 -6.63
CA THR A 52 7.33 -1.88 -7.68
C THR A 52 7.16 -3.39 -7.63
N ILE A 53 7.19 -3.99 -6.43
CA ILE A 53 7.02 -5.42 -6.19
C ILE A 53 5.64 -5.96 -6.62
N ASN A 54 4.65 -5.08 -6.79
CA ASN A 54 3.30 -5.39 -7.27
C ASN A 54 3.06 -4.92 -8.71
N ALA A 55 4.06 -4.31 -9.36
CA ALA A 55 3.96 -3.72 -10.69
C ALA A 55 4.72 -4.53 -11.74
N MET A 56 4.59 -5.84 -11.67
CA MET A 56 5.16 -6.82 -12.60
C MET A 56 4.05 -7.67 -13.19
N ALA A 57 4.30 -8.23 -14.36
CA ALA A 57 3.41 -9.17 -15.02
C ALA A 57 4.22 -10.30 -15.66
N TYR A 58 3.58 -11.47 -15.82
CA TYR A 58 4.20 -12.62 -16.44
C TYR A 58 3.23 -13.27 -17.42
N ASN A 59 3.73 -13.73 -18.55
CA ASN A 59 3.08 -14.70 -19.41
C ASN A 59 4.13 -15.63 -20.03
N ASP A 60 3.69 -16.79 -20.55
CA ASP A 60 4.60 -17.82 -21.08
C ASP A 60 5.29 -17.43 -22.39
N GLU A 61 4.74 -16.46 -23.14
CA GLU A 61 5.29 -16.02 -24.43
C GLU A 61 6.38 -14.97 -24.26
N GLN A 62 6.16 -13.99 -23.37
CA GLN A 62 7.04 -12.83 -23.17
C GLN A 62 7.91 -12.97 -21.91
N GLY A 63 7.60 -13.93 -21.05
CA GLY A 63 8.24 -14.06 -19.74
C GLY A 63 7.82 -12.96 -18.78
N LEU A 64 8.74 -12.56 -17.92
CA LEU A 64 8.53 -11.50 -16.93
C LEU A 64 8.68 -10.12 -17.54
N VAL A 65 7.64 -9.29 -17.34
CA VAL A 65 7.64 -7.85 -17.67
C VAL A 65 7.75 -7.07 -16.37
N ASP A 66 8.89 -6.43 -16.14
CA ASP A 66 9.23 -5.70 -14.93
C ASP A 66 9.80 -4.31 -15.25
N PRO A 67 8.94 -3.34 -15.60
CA PRO A 67 9.39 -2.03 -16.06
C PRO A 67 9.92 -1.12 -14.94
N PHE A 68 9.71 -1.49 -13.67
CA PHE A 68 10.02 -0.66 -12.51
C PHE A 68 11.03 -1.29 -11.54
N ASP A 69 11.76 -2.35 -11.99
CA ASP A 69 12.75 -3.08 -11.19
C ASP A 69 12.17 -3.69 -9.89
N GLY A 70 10.95 -4.19 -9.96
CA GLY A 70 10.30 -4.85 -8.82
C GLY A 70 11.06 -6.09 -8.36
N THR A 71 11.69 -6.85 -9.29
CA THR A 71 12.55 -7.97 -8.94
C THR A 71 13.81 -7.53 -8.18
N GLY A 72 14.41 -6.41 -8.54
CA GLY A 72 15.52 -5.82 -7.82
C GLY A 72 15.13 -5.40 -6.41
N ASP A 73 13.96 -4.80 -6.23
CA ASP A 73 13.45 -4.42 -4.92
C ASP A 73 13.06 -5.64 -4.06
N LEU A 74 12.53 -6.71 -4.66
CA LEU A 74 12.31 -7.99 -3.97
C LEU A 74 13.62 -8.58 -3.45
N GLN A 75 14.68 -8.57 -4.25
CA GLN A 75 16.01 -9.08 -3.85
C GLN A 75 16.62 -8.23 -2.72
N LYS A 76 16.43 -6.90 -2.78
CA LYS A 76 16.91 -5.95 -1.76
C LYS A 76 16.01 -5.92 -0.52
N ARG A 77 14.83 -6.56 -0.57
CA ARG A 77 13.80 -6.52 0.47
C ARG A 77 13.32 -5.10 0.76
N VAL A 78 12.92 -4.38 -0.27
CA VAL A 78 12.52 -2.96 -0.20
C VAL A 78 11.08 -2.80 -0.70
N ILE A 79 10.30 -2.00 0.01
CA ILE A 79 8.99 -1.49 -0.42
C ILE A 79 9.19 -0.09 -1.00
N ARG A 80 9.06 0.02 -2.31
CA ARG A 80 9.22 1.27 -3.07
C ARG A 80 7.96 1.57 -3.86
N CYS A 81 7.52 2.83 -3.86
CA CYS A 81 6.44 3.29 -4.73
C CYS A 81 6.84 3.19 -6.22
N VAL A 82 5.84 2.93 -7.07
CA VAL A 82 6.00 3.09 -8.52
C VAL A 82 6.04 4.58 -8.86
N GLY A 83 7.14 5.06 -9.43
CA GLY A 83 7.30 6.47 -9.78
C GLY A 83 7.42 7.39 -8.57
N ASN A 84 6.73 8.53 -8.59
CA ASN A 84 6.81 9.52 -7.52
C ASN A 84 5.91 9.15 -6.32
N PRO A 85 6.44 8.94 -5.11
CA PRO A 85 5.64 8.55 -3.95
C PRO A 85 4.59 9.59 -3.55
N ILE A 86 4.89 10.89 -3.70
CA ILE A 86 3.94 11.98 -3.39
C ILE A 86 2.70 11.87 -4.29
N GLU A 87 2.89 11.63 -5.59
CA GLU A 87 1.78 11.43 -6.52
C GLU A 87 0.97 10.20 -6.14
N ARG A 88 1.64 9.04 -5.92
CA ARG A 88 0.98 7.77 -5.56
C ARG A 88 0.13 7.86 -4.30
N PHE A 89 0.61 8.56 -3.26
CA PHE A 89 -0.13 8.72 -2.01
C PHE A 89 -1.19 9.81 -2.07
N THR A 90 -1.04 10.78 -2.97
CA THR A 90 -2.09 11.78 -3.24
C THR A 90 -3.28 11.15 -3.97
N GLU A 91 -3.04 10.21 -4.88
CA GLU A 91 -4.09 9.47 -5.58
C GLU A 91 -4.92 8.58 -4.64
N ASP A 92 -4.28 7.79 -3.79
CA ASP A 92 -4.93 6.98 -2.75
C ASP A 92 -4.08 6.96 -1.48
N ALA A 93 -4.50 7.75 -0.49
CA ALA A 93 -3.80 7.87 0.78
C ALA A 93 -3.71 6.54 1.54
N LEU A 94 -4.61 5.57 1.29
CA LEU A 94 -4.53 4.24 1.90
C LEU A 94 -3.25 3.50 1.51
N ARG A 95 -2.61 3.85 0.39
CA ARG A 95 -1.33 3.25 -0.02
C ARG A 95 -0.24 3.43 1.04
N MET A 96 -0.31 4.49 1.87
CA MET A 96 0.59 4.68 3.02
C MET A 96 0.44 3.55 4.05
N MET A 97 -0.80 3.22 4.42
CA MET A 97 -1.08 2.06 5.29
C MET A 97 -0.65 0.74 4.67
N ARG A 98 -0.84 0.60 3.36
CA ARG A 98 -0.40 -0.59 2.61
C ARG A 98 1.11 -0.75 2.62
N ALA A 99 1.90 0.36 2.55
CA ALA A 99 3.35 0.31 2.65
C ALA A 99 3.79 -0.29 3.98
N VAL A 100 3.25 0.21 5.10
CA VAL A 100 3.58 -0.30 6.45
C VAL A 100 3.12 -1.76 6.61
N ARG A 101 1.91 -2.09 6.11
CA ARG A 101 1.43 -3.47 6.15
C ARG A 101 2.32 -4.43 5.34
N PHE A 102 2.76 -4.04 4.13
CA PHE A 102 3.66 -4.89 3.35
C PHE A 102 5.02 -5.04 4.02
N SER A 103 5.57 -3.97 4.62
CA SER A 103 6.75 -4.05 5.47
C SER A 103 6.56 -5.14 6.54
N ALA A 104 5.49 -5.06 7.31
CA ALA A 104 5.16 -5.99 8.38
C ALA A 104 4.91 -7.44 7.90
N GLN A 105 4.31 -7.62 6.74
CA GLN A 105 4.02 -8.95 6.19
C GLN A 105 5.24 -9.64 5.60
N LEU A 106 6.16 -8.88 4.99
CA LEU A 106 7.29 -9.40 4.26
C LEU A 106 8.62 -9.28 5.02
N GLY A 107 8.67 -8.46 6.07
CA GLY A 107 9.90 -8.10 6.77
C GLY A 107 10.84 -7.27 5.87
N TYR A 108 10.27 -6.36 5.07
CA TYR A 108 10.98 -5.51 4.12
C TYR A 108 11.04 -4.07 4.63
N GLU A 109 12.12 -3.39 4.32
CA GLU A 109 12.26 -1.96 4.65
C GLU A 109 11.48 -1.08 3.67
N ILE A 110 10.91 0.02 4.17
CA ILE A 110 10.32 1.04 3.30
C ILE A 110 11.44 1.94 2.81
N GLU A 111 11.51 2.12 1.50
CA GLU A 111 12.49 3.00 0.86
C GLU A 111 12.38 4.45 1.38
N ALA A 112 13.53 5.15 1.50
CA ALA A 112 13.61 6.43 2.18
C ALA A 112 12.67 7.50 1.60
N GLU A 113 12.66 7.69 0.28
CA GLU A 113 11.77 8.67 -0.37
C GLU A 113 10.29 8.30 -0.20
N THR A 114 9.98 6.99 -0.21
CA THR A 114 8.63 6.48 0.07
C THR A 114 8.23 6.78 1.51
N ALA A 115 9.12 6.57 2.49
CA ALA A 115 8.87 6.88 3.90
C ALA A 115 8.73 8.39 4.16
N ASP A 116 9.53 9.21 3.49
CA ASP A 116 9.43 10.67 3.59
C ASP A 116 8.10 11.19 3.04
N ALA A 117 7.63 10.64 1.93
CA ALA A 117 6.32 10.96 1.38
C ALA A 117 5.18 10.58 2.34
N ILE A 118 5.30 9.45 3.06
CA ILE A 118 4.34 9.07 4.11
C ILE A 118 4.31 10.15 5.20
N ARG A 119 5.45 10.60 5.71
CA ARG A 119 5.52 11.65 6.76
C ARG A 119 4.80 12.93 6.35
N VAL A 120 4.96 13.32 5.09
CA VAL A 120 4.34 14.54 4.55
C VAL A 120 2.83 14.37 4.38
N LEU A 121 2.38 13.21 3.89
CA LEU A 121 0.99 13.00 3.46
C LEU A 121 0.12 12.21 4.44
N ALA A 122 0.67 11.71 5.57
CA ALA A 122 -0.10 11.01 6.60
C ALA A 122 -1.41 11.72 7.01
N PRO A 123 -1.48 13.07 7.13
CA PRO A 123 -2.72 13.76 7.44
C PRO A 123 -3.87 13.51 6.45
N ASN A 124 -3.58 13.10 5.22
CA ASN A 124 -4.60 12.80 4.21
C ASN A 124 -5.38 11.50 4.50
N LEU A 125 -4.89 10.65 5.42
CA LEU A 125 -5.62 9.46 5.87
C LEU A 125 -6.98 9.80 6.51
N LYS A 126 -7.19 11.03 6.99
CA LYS A 126 -8.50 11.50 7.47
C LYS A 126 -9.61 11.40 6.42
N ASN A 127 -9.25 11.37 5.14
CA ASN A 127 -10.20 11.27 4.02
C ASN A 127 -10.55 9.80 3.66
N ILE A 128 -9.90 8.83 4.30
CA ILE A 128 -10.11 7.40 4.04
C ILE A 128 -11.14 6.85 5.04
N SER A 129 -12.04 6.00 4.57
CA SER A 129 -13.05 5.40 5.44
C SER A 129 -12.43 4.49 6.50
N ALA A 130 -13.03 4.46 7.68
CA ALA A 130 -12.56 3.67 8.82
C ALA A 130 -12.46 2.18 8.51
N GLU A 131 -13.37 1.63 7.69
CA GLU A 131 -13.37 0.21 7.31
C GLU A 131 -12.14 -0.16 6.46
N ARG A 132 -11.72 0.75 5.57
CA ARG A 132 -10.51 0.54 4.75
C ARG A 132 -9.27 0.58 5.63
N ILE A 133 -9.17 1.56 6.53
CA ILE A 133 -8.07 1.69 7.50
C ILE A 133 -8.02 0.45 8.40
N GLN A 134 -9.15 0.04 8.97
CA GLN A 134 -9.26 -1.14 9.84
C GLN A 134 -8.76 -2.39 9.11
N THR A 135 -9.14 -2.58 7.84
CA THR A 135 -8.72 -3.74 7.04
C THR A 135 -7.20 -3.83 6.92
N GLU A 136 -6.51 -2.71 6.67
CA GLU A 136 -5.04 -2.69 6.57
C GLU A 136 -4.39 -2.82 7.96
N LEU A 137 -4.94 -2.16 8.98
CA LEU A 137 -4.43 -2.23 10.36
C LEU A 137 -4.52 -3.66 10.93
N VAL A 138 -5.65 -4.35 10.75
CA VAL A 138 -5.80 -5.75 11.18
C VAL A 138 -4.75 -6.63 10.51
N LYS A 139 -4.56 -6.51 9.18
CA LYS A 139 -3.54 -7.29 8.46
C LYS A 139 -2.11 -6.99 8.93
N LEU A 140 -1.85 -5.77 9.38
CA LEU A 140 -0.56 -5.37 9.95
C LEU A 140 -0.33 -6.05 11.29
N VAL A 141 -1.27 -5.92 12.23
CA VAL A 141 -1.09 -6.43 13.61
C VAL A 141 -1.10 -7.96 13.71
N ILE A 142 -1.71 -8.67 12.74
CA ILE A 142 -1.66 -10.15 12.69
C ILE A 142 -0.53 -10.67 11.79
N SER A 143 0.34 -9.80 11.29
CA SER A 143 1.47 -10.16 10.42
C SER A 143 2.62 -10.80 11.21
N PRO A 144 3.65 -11.36 10.53
CA PRO A 144 4.86 -11.85 11.18
C PRO A 144 5.68 -10.78 11.93
N HIS A 145 5.55 -9.50 11.53
CA HIS A 145 6.28 -8.38 12.13
C HIS A 145 5.32 -7.25 12.60
N PRO A 146 4.47 -7.52 13.63
CA PRO A 146 3.50 -6.52 14.12
C PRO A 146 4.17 -5.27 14.71
N ASP A 147 5.43 -5.38 15.13
CA ASP A 147 6.23 -4.28 15.67
C ASP A 147 6.48 -3.15 14.62
N ASP A 148 6.27 -3.43 13.34
CA ASP A 148 6.28 -2.42 12.27
C ASP A 148 5.14 -1.39 12.40
N LEU A 149 4.19 -1.59 13.33
CA LEU A 149 3.28 -0.53 13.78
C LEU A 149 4.06 0.71 14.27
N ARG A 150 5.31 0.52 14.73
CA ARG A 150 6.22 1.62 15.07
C ARG A 150 6.51 2.53 13.87
N ILE A 151 6.61 1.97 12.66
CA ILE A 151 6.78 2.76 11.43
C ILE A 151 5.58 3.69 11.23
N ALA A 152 4.35 3.22 11.50
CA ALA A 152 3.15 4.05 11.43
C ALA A 152 3.20 5.18 12.48
N TYR A 153 3.75 4.92 13.66
CA TYR A 153 3.96 5.95 14.69
C TYR A 153 5.01 6.98 14.25
N GLU A 154 6.18 6.54 13.83
CA GLU A 154 7.30 7.42 13.43
C GLU A 154 7.00 8.26 12.19
N THR A 155 6.12 7.79 11.32
CA THR A 155 5.66 8.51 10.12
C THR A 155 4.42 9.37 10.36
N GLY A 156 3.84 9.35 11.57
CA GLY A 156 2.69 10.15 11.95
C GLY A 156 1.34 9.60 11.48
N ILE A 157 1.31 8.39 10.94
CA ILE A 157 0.07 7.69 10.56
C ILE A 157 -0.83 7.51 11.78
N THR A 158 -0.28 7.02 12.90
CA THR A 158 -1.06 6.72 14.12
C THR A 158 -1.75 7.95 14.69
N LYS A 159 -1.16 9.14 14.58
CA LYS A 159 -1.80 10.40 15.00
C LYS A 159 -3.16 10.64 14.33
N VAL A 160 -3.35 10.09 13.15
CA VAL A 160 -4.59 10.28 12.37
C VAL A 160 -5.57 9.15 12.59
N ILE A 161 -5.08 7.89 12.63
CA ILE A 161 -5.95 6.71 12.62
C ILE A 161 -6.15 6.07 13.99
N LEU A 162 -5.22 6.28 14.94
CA LEU A 162 -5.22 5.66 16.27
C LEU A 162 -4.46 6.55 17.28
N PRO A 163 -4.95 7.79 17.57
CA PRO A 163 -4.23 8.75 18.41
C PRO A 163 -4.00 8.25 19.85
N GLU A 164 -4.81 7.31 20.33
CA GLU A 164 -4.64 6.67 21.64
C GLU A 164 -3.33 5.89 21.72
N PHE A 165 -2.87 5.32 20.60
CA PHE A 165 -1.58 4.62 20.53
C PHE A 165 -0.41 5.58 20.78
N ASP A 166 -0.46 6.79 20.24
CA ASP A 166 0.57 7.82 20.46
C ASP A 166 0.68 8.19 21.96
N ILE A 167 -0.46 8.24 22.65
CA ILE A 167 -0.50 8.47 24.10
C ILE A 167 0.18 7.31 24.84
N CYS A 168 -0.11 6.07 24.46
CA CYS A 168 0.53 4.88 25.05
C CYS A 168 2.05 4.89 24.85
N MET A 169 2.53 5.27 23.65
CA MET A 169 3.96 5.34 23.33
C MET A 169 4.74 6.37 24.16
N THR A 170 4.06 7.42 24.62
CA THR A 170 4.67 8.51 25.41
C THR A 170 4.42 8.40 26.92
N THR A 171 3.56 7.45 27.36
CA THR A 171 3.23 7.28 28.77
C THR A 171 4.35 6.55 29.51
N ASN A 172 4.92 7.25 30.52
CA ASN A 172 5.92 6.64 31.39
C ASN A 172 5.27 5.63 32.35
N GLN A 173 5.65 4.39 32.27
CA GLN A 173 5.08 3.29 33.06
C GLN A 173 5.58 3.23 34.50
N ASN A 174 6.47 4.04 34.99
CA ASN A 174 6.95 4.18 36.39
C ASN A 174 6.73 2.94 37.31
N HIS A 175 6.74 1.73 36.80
CA HIS A 175 6.45 0.51 37.49
C HIS A 175 7.61 -0.48 37.33
N PRO A 176 8.14 -1.10 38.44
CA PRO A 176 9.33 -1.97 38.39
C PRO A 176 9.16 -3.23 37.53
N HIS A 177 7.93 -3.60 37.19
CA HIS A 177 7.64 -4.77 36.34
C HIS A 177 7.37 -4.41 34.86
N HIS A 178 7.41 -3.11 34.51
CA HIS A 178 7.22 -2.64 33.15
C HIS A 178 8.44 -1.82 32.74
N CYS A 179 9.32 -2.44 31.95
CA CYS A 179 10.60 -1.86 31.53
C CYS A 179 10.52 -1.13 30.16
N TYR A 180 9.36 -0.59 29.83
CA TYR A 180 9.14 0.09 28.53
C TYR A 180 9.04 1.59 28.70
#